data_af7785835cc2582bfdff15b24465de52
#
_entry.id   af7785835cc2582bfdff15b24465de52
#
_cell.length_a   1.000
_cell.length_b   1.000
_cell.length_c   1.000
_cell.angle_alpha   90.00
_cell.angle_beta   90.00
_cell.angle_gamma   90.00
#
_symmetry.space_group_name_H-M   'P 1'
#
loop_
_entity.id
_entity.type
_entity.pdbx_description
1 polymer ?
#
loop_
_entity_poly.entity_id
_entity_poly.type
_entity_poly.pdbx_seq_one_letter_code
_entity_poly.pdbx_strand_id
1 'polypeptide(L)'
;MSATGNMLHVMAGVLRDTRGKVLLAQRPAGKHLAGFWEFPGGKLEPGEAPLPALARELHEELGIHVEPQDGAALIRIPWNYGERGLLLDAWQFTRWRGTLAPQEGQALQWQLPEEVDLTTLAPADRPILQALRLPPTYAITPADVMPDQAGIWHQRIAQAIERGIRLIQLRLPLWSVEQVRQLAERLQPLAASHQANLLLNRDIDGARQLGAGIGVHVTAAQLDDLQERPLPWSQLVGASCHDAAQLSVSVHLADFATLSPVAPTASHPDLPALGWPQFQTLAEASALPVYALGGMAPAQADEARKHGAQGVAGIRSFW
;
A
#
# COMPACT_ATOMS: atom_id res chain seq x y z
N MET A 1 -20.70 19.29 -10.00
CA MET A 1 -19.98 20.36 -10.71
C MET A 1 -18.53 19.98 -10.73
N SER A 2 -18.01 19.59 -11.89
CA SER A 2 -16.63 19.11 -12.08
C SER A 2 -15.64 20.25 -11.83
N ALA A 3 -14.91 20.16 -10.73
CA ALA A 3 -13.72 20.98 -10.53
C ALA A 3 -12.58 20.39 -11.39
N THR A 4 -12.57 20.70 -12.69
CA THR A 4 -11.37 20.56 -13.53
C THR A 4 -10.43 21.75 -13.23
N GLY A 5 -10.01 21.88 -11.98
CA GLY A 5 -8.82 22.63 -11.62
C GLY A 5 -7.62 21.91 -12.21
N ASN A 6 -6.67 22.65 -12.79
CA ASN A 6 -5.46 22.14 -13.39
C ASN A 6 -4.68 21.31 -12.34
N MET A 7 -4.81 19.97 -12.38
CA MET A 7 -4.15 19.05 -11.43
C MET A 7 -2.66 19.10 -11.75
N LEU A 8 -1.84 19.49 -10.78
CA LEU A 8 -0.39 19.53 -10.93
C LEU A 8 0.15 18.10 -11.00
N HIS A 9 0.76 17.72 -12.11
CA HIS A 9 1.42 16.44 -12.25
C HIS A 9 2.86 16.55 -11.74
N VAL A 10 3.21 15.74 -10.76
CA VAL A 10 4.53 15.66 -10.12
C VAL A 10 5.04 14.24 -10.20
N MET A 11 6.29 14.09 -10.60
CA MET A 11 6.98 12.81 -10.68
C MET A 11 7.78 12.57 -9.41
N ALA A 12 7.76 11.35 -8.88
CA ALA A 12 8.55 10.94 -7.72
C ALA A 12 9.47 9.76 -8.07
N GLY A 13 10.75 9.89 -7.79
CA GLY A 13 11.76 8.86 -8.04
C GLY A 13 12.09 8.06 -6.78
N VAL A 14 11.70 6.79 -6.75
CA VAL A 14 12.10 5.84 -5.71
C VAL A 14 13.41 5.19 -6.12
N LEU A 15 14.52 5.77 -5.70
CA LEU A 15 15.84 5.17 -5.88
C LEU A 15 16.04 4.08 -4.83
N ARG A 16 16.31 2.84 -5.25
CA ARG A 16 16.52 1.71 -4.34
C ARG A 16 17.90 1.10 -4.52
N ASP A 17 18.68 1.04 -3.44
CA ASP A 17 20.01 0.46 -3.47
C ASP A 17 19.98 -1.09 -3.41
N THR A 18 21.15 -1.71 -3.54
CA THR A 18 21.33 -3.17 -3.50
C THR A 18 21.02 -3.79 -2.12
N ARG A 19 20.90 -2.97 -1.06
CA ARG A 19 20.53 -3.39 0.29
C ARG A 19 19.03 -3.21 0.55
N GLY A 20 18.27 -2.73 -0.46
CA GLY A 20 16.84 -2.48 -0.34
C GLY A 20 16.48 -1.13 0.28
N LYS A 21 17.47 -0.28 0.63
CA LYS A 21 17.22 1.07 1.14
C LYS A 21 16.70 1.97 0.04
N VAL A 22 15.84 2.91 0.41
CA VAL A 22 15.33 3.96 -0.47
C VAL A 22 15.94 5.31 -0.09
N LEU A 23 16.14 6.16 -1.11
CA LEU A 23 16.62 7.52 -0.90
C LEU A 23 15.46 8.44 -0.60
N LEU A 24 15.62 9.25 0.45
CA LEU A 24 14.74 10.36 0.79
C LEU A 24 15.52 11.67 0.75
N ALA A 25 14.86 12.75 0.32
CA ALA A 25 15.36 14.11 0.34
C ALA A 25 14.54 14.92 1.34
N GLN A 26 15.18 15.81 2.09
CA GLN A 26 14.48 16.70 3.01
C GLN A 26 14.14 18.02 2.33
N ARG A 27 12.88 18.41 2.40
CA ARG A 27 12.39 19.67 1.82
C ARG A 27 13.09 20.85 2.45
N PRO A 28 13.75 21.71 1.65
CA PRO A 28 14.52 22.84 2.17
C PRO A 28 13.64 23.91 2.82
N ALA A 29 14.28 24.74 3.66
CA ALA A 29 13.61 25.88 4.29
C ALA A 29 13.00 26.82 3.25
N GLY A 30 11.81 27.35 3.54
CA GLY A 30 11.07 28.24 2.65
C GLY A 30 10.18 27.60 1.60
N LYS A 31 10.29 26.28 1.34
CA LYS A 31 9.32 25.52 0.52
C LYS A 31 8.12 25.07 1.39
N HIS A 32 6.98 24.81 0.74
CA HIS A 32 5.81 24.21 1.41
C HIS A 32 6.21 22.88 2.05
N LEU A 33 5.76 22.60 3.28
CA LEU A 33 6.16 21.42 4.08
C LEU A 33 7.68 21.35 4.36
N ALA A 34 8.35 22.47 4.57
CA ALA A 34 9.78 22.52 4.91
C ALA A 34 10.10 21.59 6.08
N GLY A 35 11.20 20.83 5.97
CA GLY A 35 11.64 19.87 6.98
C GLY A 35 11.04 18.47 6.89
N PHE A 36 9.95 18.29 6.14
CA PHE A 36 9.45 16.94 5.82
C PHE A 36 10.38 16.24 4.81
N TRP A 37 10.41 14.91 4.90
CA TRP A 37 11.07 14.06 3.93
C TRP A 37 10.13 13.73 2.78
N GLU A 38 10.68 13.56 1.59
CA GLU A 38 9.95 13.20 0.37
C GLU A 38 10.80 12.30 -0.53
N PHE A 39 10.18 11.65 -1.49
CA PHE A 39 10.91 11.02 -2.58
C PHE A 39 11.36 12.09 -3.57
N PRO A 40 12.65 12.11 -4.03
CA PRO A 40 13.17 13.13 -4.93
C PRO A 40 12.41 13.13 -6.27
N GLY A 41 12.28 14.29 -6.87
CA GLY A 41 11.58 14.48 -8.14
C GLY A 41 10.89 15.84 -8.22
N GLY A 42 10.13 16.06 -9.29
CA GLY A 42 9.57 17.37 -9.52
C GLY A 42 8.41 17.40 -10.51
N LYS A 43 8.09 18.59 -10.98
CA LYS A 43 6.92 18.84 -11.81
C LYS A 43 7.14 18.39 -13.23
N LEU A 44 6.09 17.80 -13.82
CA LEU A 44 6.01 17.59 -15.25
C LEU A 44 5.83 18.95 -15.96
N GLU A 45 6.73 19.27 -16.89
CA GLU A 45 6.60 20.49 -17.71
C GLU A 45 5.60 20.29 -18.86
N PRO A 46 5.01 21.39 -19.38
CA PRO A 46 4.07 21.31 -20.49
C PRO A 46 4.69 20.63 -21.73
N GLY A 47 4.07 19.54 -22.19
CA GLY A 47 4.51 18.80 -23.37
C GLY A 47 5.64 17.78 -23.10
N GLU A 48 6.12 17.67 -21.87
CA GLU A 48 7.13 16.70 -21.47
C GLU A 48 6.48 15.34 -21.20
N ALA A 49 7.16 14.24 -21.54
CA ALA A 49 6.71 12.91 -21.17
C ALA A 49 7.14 12.57 -19.73
N PRO A 50 6.33 11.77 -18.95
CA PRO A 50 6.55 11.57 -17.52
C PRO A 50 7.95 11.04 -17.14
N LEU A 51 8.43 9.96 -17.75
CA LEU A 51 9.71 9.38 -17.37
C LEU A 51 10.93 10.23 -17.79
N PRO A 52 10.97 10.90 -18.97
CA PRO A 52 11.96 11.92 -19.27
C PRO A 52 11.98 13.07 -18.27
N ALA A 53 10.82 13.56 -17.82
CA ALA A 53 10.71 14.59 -16.78
C ALA A 53 11.36 14.13 -15.48
N LEU A 54 11.05 12.91 -15.03
CA LEU A 54 11.65 12.35 -13.83
C LEU A 54 13.17 12.21 -13.96
N ALA A 55 13.66 11.76 -15.11
CA ALA A 55 15.10 11.65 -15.35
C ALA A 55 15.81 13.02 -15.29
N ARG A 56 15.18 14.08 -15.84
CA ARG A 56 15.67 15.45 -15.75
C ARG A 56 15.72 15.94 -14.31
N GLU A 57 14.63 15.79 -13.55
CA GLU A 57 14.52 16.22 -12.14
C GLU A 57 15.57 15.51 -11.26
N LEU A 58 15.73 14.18 -11.42
CA LEU A 58 16.74 13.41 -10.68
C LEU A 58 18.17 13.85 -11.03
N HIS A 59 18.39 14.30 -12.27
CA HIS A 59 19.68 14.88 -12.65
C HIS A 59 19.89 16.25 -12.00
N GLU A 60 18.89 17.13 -12.04
CA GLU A 60 18.95 18.48 -11.48
C GLU A 60 19.12 18.46 -9.97
N GLU A 61 18.37 17.61 -9.25
CA GLU A 61 18.39 17.56 -7.78
C GLU A 61 19.53 16.73 -7.20
N LEU A 62 19.97 15.65 -7.88
CA LEU A 62 20.87 14.64 -7.33
C LEU A 62 22.17 14.44 -8.13
N GLY A 63 22.29 15.03 -9.33
CA GLY A 63 23.46 14.85 -10.21
C GLY A 63 23.59 13.47 -10.84
N ILE A 64 22.52 12.68 -10.85
CA ILE A 64 22.53 11.32 -11.40
C ILE A 64 21.78 11.22 -12.73
N HIS A 65 22.08 10.18 -13.51
CA HIS A 65 21.36 9.85 -14.73
C HIS A 65 20.67 8.50 -14.60
N VAL A 66 19.36 8.47 -14.76
CA VAL A 66 18.55 7.26 -14.89
C VAL A 66 18.10 7.10 -16.34
N GLU A 67 17.99 5.85 -16.79
CA GLU A 67 17.40 5.57 -18.09
C GLU A 67 15.88 5.41 -17.94
N PRO A 68 15.05 6.18 -18.66
CA PRO A 68 13.58 6.12 -18.56
C PRO A 68 13.00 4.71 -18.68
N GLN A 69 13.55 3.86 -19.57
CA GLN A 69 13.12 2.49 -19.76
C GLN A 69 13.44 1.53 -18.60
N ASP A 70 14.32 1.94 -17.67
CA ASP A 70 14.66 1.16 -16.46
C ASP A 70 13.69 1.45 -15.30
N GLY A 71 12.81 2.44 -15.46
CA GLY A 71 11.81 2.80 -14.49
C GLY A 71 10.69 1.75 -14.40
N ALA A 72 10.39 1.30 -13.19
CA ALA A 72 9.22 0.47 -12.91
C ALA A 72 8.13 1.31 -12.22
N ALA A 73 6.91 1.32 -12.79
CA ALA A 73 5.78 2.02 -12.18
C ALA A 73 5.49 1.43 -10.79
N LEU A 74 5.30 2.30 -9.80
CA LEU A 74 5.01 1.87 -8.43
C LEU A 74 3.57 2.20 -8.04
N ILE A 75 3.20 3.47 -7.99
CA ILE A 75 1.86 3.92 -7.61
C ILE A 75 1.59 5.32 -8.15
N ARG A 76 0.33 5.60 -8.48
CA ARG A 76 -0.20 6.93 -8.80
C ARG A 76 -1.09 7.40 -7.67
N ILE A 77 -0.90 8.62 -7.21
CA ILE A 77 -1.56 9.16 -6.03
C ILE A 77 -2.21 10.49 -6.39
N PRO A 78 -3.54 10.52 -6.62
CA PRO A 78 -4.29 11.76 -6.65
C PRO A 78 -4.37 12.31 -5.22
N TRP A 79 -3.82 13.50 -4.99
CA TRP A 79 -3.78 14.10 -3.67
C TRP A 79 -4.30 15.55 -3.70
N ASN A 80 -4.92 15.99 -2.62
CA ASN A 80 -5.40 17.34 -2.50
C ASN A 80 -4.80 18.06 -1.29
N TYR A 81 -4.15 19.20 -1.53
CA TYR A 81 -3.74 20.13 -0.50
C TYR A 81 -4.72 21.31 -0.49
N GLY A 82 -5.90 21.13 0.09
CA GLY A 82 -6.98 22.13 0.05
C GLY A 82 -7.50 22.35 -1.39
N GLU A 83 -7.29 23.54 -1.95
CA GLU A 83 -7.74 23.87 -3.31
C GLU A 83 -6.79 23.40 -4.43
N ARG A 84 -5.61 22.87 -4.09
CA ARG A 84 -4.60 22.45 -5.07
C ARG A 84 -4.62 20.94 -5.23
N GLY A 85 -5.11 20.48 -6.39
CA GLY A 85 -5.01 19.09 -6.80
C GLY A 85 -3.59 18.73 -7.26
N LEU A 86 -3.09 17.59 -6.83
CA LEU A 86 -1.81 17.01 -7.18
C LEU A 86 -2.01 15.58 -7.68
N LEU A 87 -1.37 15.21 -8.79
CA LEU A 87 -1.15 13.82 -9.18
C LEU A 87 0.33 13.51 -8.97
N LEU A 88 0.65 12.70 -7.96
CA LEU A 88 1.99 12.23 -7.69
C LEU A 88 2.17 10.86 -8.36
N ASP A 89 3.09 10.78 -9.33
CA ASP A 89 3.36 9.57 -10.14
C ASP A 89 4.72 9.01 -9.74
N ALA A 90 4.73 7.89 -8.98
CA ALA A 90 5.93 7.33 -8.39
C ALA A 90 6.49 6.16 -9.21
N TRP A 91 7.78 6.23 -9.50
CA TRP A 91 8.51 5.25 -10.28
C TRP A 91 9.78 4.79 -9.57
N GLN A 92 10.05 3.50 -9.58
CA GLN A 92 11.21 2.91 -8.93
C GLN A 92 12.35 2.68 -9.91
N PHE A 93 13.58 3.03 -9.47
CA PHE A 93 14.83 2.76 -10.18
C PHE A 93 15.80 2.04 -9.24
N THR A 94 16.49 1.04 -9.77
CA THR A 94 17.55 0.28 -9.07
C THR A 94 18.93 0.49 -9.71
N ARG A 95 19.00 1.26 -10.80
CA ARG A 95 20.23 1.56 -11.54
C ARG A 95 20.25 3.02 -11.92
N TRP A 96 21.42 3.63 -11.79
CA TRP A 96 21.73 5.00 -12.24
C TRP A 96 23.21 5.15 -12.51
N ARG A 97 23.59 6.20 -13.24
CA ARG A 97 24.98 6.61 -13.47
C ARG A 97 25.28 7.93 -12.76
N GLY A 98 26.54 8.17 -12.47
CA GLY A 98 26.97 9.38 -11.75
C GLY A 98 27.10 9.16 -10.24
N THR A 99 27.58 10.19 -9.57
CA THR A 99 27.73 10.21 -8.11
C THR A 99 26.58 11.01 -7.52
N LEU A 100 25.77 10.36 -6.70
CA LEU A 100 24.63 10.97 -6.06
C LEU A 100 25.10 12.01 -5.02
N ALA A 101 24.67 13.25 -5.20
CA ALA A 101 24.98 14.37 -4.33
C ALA A 101 23.84 15.40 -4.33
N PRO A 102 23.54 16.06 -3.23
CA PRO A 102 22.51 17.10 -3.16
C PRO A 102 22.95 18.32 -3.95
N GLN A 103 22.22 18.67 -5.01
CA GLN A 103 22.54 19.85 -5.84
C GLN A 103 21.89 21.13 -5.33
N GLU A 104 20.83 21.03 -4.55
CA GLU A 104 20.09 22.15 -3.96
C GLU A 104 20.43 22.38 -2.46
N GLY A 105 21.43 21.66 -1.92
CA GLY A 105 21.82 21.72 -0.50
C GLY A 105 20.84 21.04 0.46
N GLN A 106 19.89 20.26 -0.07
CA GLN A 106 18.94 19.45 0.71
C GLN A 106 19.66 18.29 1.42
N ALA A 107 19.18 17.90 2.61
CA ALA A 107 19.68 16.70 3.27
C ALA A 107 19.17 15.44 2.52
N LEU A 108 20.02 14.45 2.38
CA LEU A 108 19.71 13.15 1.77
C LEU A 108 19.91 12.03 2.79
N GLN A 109 19.01 11.03 2.77
CA GLN A 109 19.07 9.91 3.70
C GLN A 109 18.68 8.61 3.01
N TRP A 110 19.47 7.55 3.24
CA TRP A 110 19.17 6.18 2.83
C TRP A 110 18.59 5.39 3.99
N GLN A 111 17.35 4.92 3.88
CA GLN A 111 16.68 4.12 4.91
C GLN A 111 16.00 2.88 4.30
N LEU A 112 15.88 1.81 5.09
CA LEU A 112 14.97 0.73 4.74
C LEU A 112 13.52 1.25 4.82
N PRO A 113 12.64 0.88 3.89
CA PRO A 113 11.24 1.32 3.93
C PRO A 113 10.58 1.09 5.30
N GLU A 114 10.87 -0.03 5.95
CA GLU A 114 10.33 -0.42 7.27
C GLU A 114 10.77 0.51 8.40
N GLU A 115 11.94 1.14 8.27
CA GLU A 115 12.55 2.02 9.29
C GLU A 115 12.09 3.49 9.16
N VAL A 116 11.50 3.88 8.03
CA VAL A 116 11.05 5.26 7.80
C VAL A 116 9.84 5.56 8.67
N ASP A 117 9.90 6.63 9.46
CA ASP A 117 8.73 7.12 10.20
C ASP A 117 7.78 7.86 9.24
N LEU A 118 6.58 7.29 9.03
CA LEU A 118 5.53 7.87 8.18
C LEU A 118 5.15 9.30 8.58
N THR A 119 5.28 9.65 9.86
CA THR A 119 4.93 10.99 10.35
C THR A 119 5.89 12.08 9.87
N THR A 120 7.11 11.69 9.51
CA THR A 120 8.15 12.60 9.00
C THR A 120 8.06 12.82 7.49
N LEU A 121 7.29 11.98 6.75
CA LEU A 121 7.09 12.13 5.32
C LEU A 121 6.01 13.18 5.01
N ALA A 122 6.21 13.90 3.89
CA ALA A 122 5.17 14.71 3.31
C ALA A 122 3.91 13.85 3.08
N PRO A 123 2.70 14.35 3.39
CA PRO A 123 1.49 13.52 3.39
C PRO A 123 1.23 12.75 2.09
N ALA A 124 1.51 13.35 0.94
CA ALA A 124 1.34 12.70 -0.37
C ALA A 124 2.36 11.58 -0.65
N ASP A 125 3.50 11.56 0.06
CA ASP A 125 4.55 10.53 -0.08
C ASP A 125 4.30 9.28 0.76
N ARG A 126 3.43 9.36 1.77
CA ARG A 126 3.09 8.23 2.64
C ARG A 126 2.56 7.01 1.89
N PRO A 127 1.65 7.16 0.92
CA PRO A 127 1.20 6.03 0.11
C PRO A 127 2.31 5.39 -0.75
N ILE A 128 3.33 6.14 -1.17
CA ILE A 128 4.51 5.57 -1.84
C ILE A 128 5.24 4.63 -0.89
N LEU A 129 5.51 5.08 0.34
CA LEU A 129 6.15 4.24 1.35
C LEU A 129 5.32 3.02 1.71
N GLN A 130 3.99 3.17 1.80
CA GLN A 130 3.09 2.03 2.02
C GLN A 130 3.14 1.02 0.87
N ALA A 131 3.13 1.48 -0.39
CA ALA A 131 3.28 0.61 -1.55
C ALA A 131 4.60 -0.18 -1.55
N LEU A 132 5.69 0.41 -1.04
CA LEU A 132 6.99 -0.26 -0.88
C LEU A 132 7.02 -1.31 0.22
N ARG A 133 6.27 -1.11 1.30
CA ARG A 133 6.17 -2.02 2.46
C ARG A 133 5.22 -3.19 2.22
N LEU A 134 4.19 -2.98 1.41
CA LEU A 134 3.15 -3.96 1.19
C LEU A 134 3.59 -5.03 0.19
N PRO A 135 3.38 -6.33 0.51
CA PRO A 135 3.73 -7.42 -0.40
C PRO A 135 2.74 -7.50 -1.58
N PRO A 136 3.10 -8.23 -2.66
CA PRO A 136 2.21 -8.39 -3.81
C PRO A 136 1.00 -9.31 -3.56
N THR A 137 0.98 -9.99 -2.42
CA THR A 137 -0.04 -11.00 -2.10
C THR A 137 -0.59 -10.81 -0.70
N TYR A 138 -1.91 -10.87 -0.59
CA TYR A 138 -2.65 -10.75 0.66
C TYR A 138 -3.57 -11.98 0.83
N ALA A 139 -3.20 -12.90 1.73
CA ALA A 139 -3.97 -14.10 2.01
C ALA A 139 -5.08 -13.82 3.03
N ILE A 140 -6.28 -14.35 2.76
CA ILE A 140 -7.43 -14.22 3.67
C ILE A 140 -7.87 -15.64 4.04
N THR A 141 -8.04 -15.93 5.34
CA THR A 141 -8.53 -17.26 5.77
C THR A 141 -9.96 -17.50 5.27
N PRO A 142 -10.32 -18.75 4.89
CA PRO A 142 -11.68 -19.09 4.48
C PRO A 142 -12.68 -18.88 5.61
N ALA A 143 -13.92 -18.54 5.24
CA ALA A 143 -14.97 -18.23 6.20
C ALA A 143 -15.66 -19.48 6.81
N ASP A 144 -15.46 -20.64 6.20
CA ASP A 144 -16.06 -21.93 6.55
C ASP A 144 -15.17 -22.78 7.50
N VAL A 145 -14.12 -22.19 8.04
CA VAL A 145 -13.22 -22.86 9.00
C VAL A 145 -13.89 -23.00 10.35
N MET A 146 -14.03 -24.23 10.82
CA MET A 146 -14.64 -24.55 12.11
C MET A 146 -13.64 -24.40 13.27
N PRO A 147 -14.11 -24.06 14.51
CA PRO A 147 -13.22 -23.87 15.67
C PRO A 147 -12.41 -25.11 16.08
N ASP A 148 -12.92 -26.31 15.85
CA ASP A 148 -12.23 -27.58 16.11
C ASP A 148 -11.03 -27.81 15.19
N GLN A 149 -10.91 -27.06 14.10
CA GLN A 149 -9.78 -27.07 13.16
C GLN A 149 -8.65 -26.11 13.54
N ALA A 150 -8.68 -25.51 14.76
CA ALA A 150 -7.73 -24.49 15.18
C ALA A 150 -6.25 -24.93 15.05
N GLY A 151 -5.93 -26.17 15.43
CA GLY A 151 -4.57 -26.71 15.29
C GLY A 151 -4.13 -26.85 13.83
N ILE A 152 -5.02 -27.27 12.96
CA ILE A 152 -4.76 -27.41 11.51
C ILE A 152 -4.51 -26.04 10.89
N TRP A 153 -5.33 -25.05 11.21
CA TRP A 153 -5.19 -23.69 10.64
C TRP A 153 -3.99 -22.94 11.20
N HIS A 154 -3.64 -23.15 12.46
CA HIS A 154 -2.35 -22.66 12.97
C HIS A 154 -1.18 -23.16 12.10
N GLN A 155 -1.13 -24.48 11.82
CA GLN A 155 -0.08 -25.07 11.00
C GLN A 155 -0.11 -24.53 9.55
N ARG A 156 -1.28 -24.45 8.93
CA ARG A 156 -1.42 -23.93 7.56
C ARG A 156 -0.96 -22.48 7.43
N ILE A 157 -1.32 -21.61 8.39
CA ILE A 157 -0.88 -20.21 8.40
C ILE A 157 0.63 -20.14 8.63
N ALA A 158 1.18 -20.93 9.56
CA ALA A 158 2.61 -20.99 9.78
C ALA A 158 3.36 -21.41 8.50
N GLN A 159 2.93 -22.46 7.83
CA GLN A 159 3.50 -22.89 6.54
C GLN A 159 3.36 -21.82 5.45
N ALA A 160 2.25 -21.06 5.41
CA ALA A 160 2.09 -19.96 4.45
C ALA A 160 3.12 -18.86 4.71
N ILE A 161 3.37 -18.50 5.97
CA ILE A 161 4.41 -17.53 6.36
C ILE A 161 5.80 -18.04 5.93
N GLU A 162 6.11 -19.30 6.20
CA GLU A 162 7.39 -19.95 5.81
C GLU A 162 7.58 -19.98 4.29
N ARG A 163 6.51 -20.19 3.52
CA ARG A 163 6.52 -20.12 2.04
C ARG A 163 6.61 -18.71 1.47
N GLY A 164 6.62 -17.66 2.31
CA GLY A 164 6.82 -16.28 1.88
C GLY A 164 5.56 -15.41 1.82
N ILE A 165 4.40 -15.86 2.30
CA ILE A 165 3.25 -14.97 2.48
C ILE A 165 3.55 -14.00 3.64
N ARG A 166 3.44 -12.70 3.38
CA ARG A 166 3.83 -11.62 4.32
C ARG A 166 2.67 -10.77 4.82
N LEU A 167 1.46 -10.98 4.29
CA LEU A 167 0.26 -10.29 4.73
C LEU A 167 -0.91 -11.27 4.78
N ILE A 168 -1.50 -11.45 5.96
CA ILE A 168 -2.54 -12.47 6.20
C ILE A 168 -3.67 -11.87 7.03
N GLN A 169 -4.92 -12.01 6.56
CA GLN A 169 -6.12 -11.68 7.33
C GLN A 169 -6.70 -12.93 8.00
N LEU A 170 -6.86 -12.85 9.31
CA LEU A 170 -7.56 -13.84 10.10
C LEU A 170 -9.07 -13.54 10.10
N ARG A 171 -9.75 -13.99 9.03
CA ARG A 171 -11.21 -13.85 8.86
C ARG A 171 -11.87 -15.20 9.15
N LEU A 172 -12.22 -15.41 10.41
CA LEU A 172 -12.77 -16.66 10.95
C LEU A 172 -14.13 -16.40 11.63
N PRO A 173 -15.20 -16.16 10.85
CA PRO A 173 -16.49 -15.70 11.38
C PRO A 173 -17.21 -16.74 12.26
N LEU A 174 -16.83 -18.00 12.18
CA LEU A 174 -17.40 -19.10 13.00
C LEU A 174 -16.68 -19.23 14.36
N TRP A 175 -15.57 -18.48 14.56
CA TRP A 175 -14.82 -18.50 15.81
C TRP A 175 -15.22 -17.35 16.71
N SER A 176 -15.07 -17.54 18.04
CA SER A 176 -15.18 -16.40 18.96
C SER A 176 -14.03 -15.41 18.75
N VAL A 177 -14.24 -14.15 19.09
CA VAL A 177 -13.21 -13.11 19.04
C VAL A 177 -11.96 -13.54 19.81
N GLU A 178 -12.16 -14.12 21.00
CA GLU A 178 -11.07 -14.59 21.84
C GLU A 178 -10.25 -15.72 21.19
N GLN A 179 -10.89 -16.66 20.50
CA GLN A 179 -10.19 -17.72 19.78
C GLN A 179 -9.33 -17.18 18.64
N VAL A 180 -9.82 -16.14 17.93
CA VAL A 180 -9.04 -15.51 16.85
C VAL A 180 -7.85 -14.73 17.42
N ARG A 181 -8.03 -14.01 18.53
CA ARG A 181 -6.94 -13.32 19.24
C ARG A 181 -5.86 -14.29 19.71
N GLN A 182 -6.24 -15.40 20.34
CA GLN A 182 -5.31 -16.45 20.76
C GLN A 182 -4.55 -17.07 19.59
N LEU A 183 -5.19 -17.28 18.45
CA LEU A 183 -4.52 -17.75 17.23
C LEU A 183 -3.49 -16.71 16.76
N ALA A 184 -3.85 -15.42 16.70
CA ALA A 184 -2.95 -14.34 16.32
C ALA A 184 -1.75 -14.24 17.26
N GLU A 185 -1.96 -14.28 18.57
CA GLU A 185 -0.92 -14.24 19.61
C GLU A 185 0.09 -15.38 19.45
N ARG A 186 -0.38 -16.61 19.21
CA ARG A 186 0.49 -17.76 18.99
C ARG A 186 1.28 -17.70 17.69
N LEU A 187 0.76 -17.05 16.65
CA LEU A 187 1.43 -16.88 15.36
C LEU A 187 2.36 -15.66 15.33
N GLN A 188 2.17 -14.70 16.22
CA GLN A 188 2.89 -13.42 16.21
C GLN A 188 4.43 -13.56 16.24
N PRO A 189 5.05 -14.44 17.07
CA PRO A 189 6.51 -14.60 17.06
C PRO A 189 7.04 -15.10 15.72
N LEU A 190 6.35 -16.05 15.08
CA LEU A 190 6.71 -16.56 13.76
C LEU A 190 6.52 -15.48 12.69
N ALA A 191 5.41 -14.78 12.73
CA ALA A 191 5.15 -13.67 11.82
C ALA A 191 6.23 -12.59 11.91
N ALA A 192 6.60 -12.19 13.13
CA ALA A 192 7.66 -11.22 13.37
C ALA A 192 9.02 -11.65 12.80
N SER A 193 9.42 -12.93 13.03
CA SER A 193 10.70 -13.46 12.52
C SER A 193 10.77 -13.51 10.99
N HIS A 194 9.62 -13.49 10.29
CA HIS A 194 9.51 -13.50 8.84
C HIS A 194 9.04 -12.15 8.28
N GLN A 195 8.98 -11.09 9.08
CA GLN A 195 8.46 -9.77 8.69
C GLN A 195 7.04 -9.86 8.07
N ALA A 196 6.22 -10.78 8.55
CA ALA A 196 4.84 -10.93 8.14
C ALA A 196 3.90 -10.17 9.09
N ASN A 197 2.82 -9.63 8.55
CA ASN A 197 1.77 -8.95 9.29
C ASN A 197 0.49 -9.81 9.31
N LEU A 198 -0.10 -9.91 10.49
CA LEU A 198 -1.40 -10.56 10.68
C LEU A 198 -2.45 -9.47 10.93
N LEU A 199 -3.57 -9.52 10.21
CA LEU A 199 -4.67 -8.58 10.42
C LEU A 199 -5.88 -9.30 11.00
N LEU A 200 -6.38 -8.80 12.10
CA LEU A 200 -7.67 -9.23 12.64
C LEU A 200 -8.80 -8.67 11.79
N ASN A 201 -9.78 -9.49 11.44
CA ASN A 201 -10.95 -9.01 10.72
C ASN A 201 -11.90 -8.30 11.70
N ARG A 202 -12.12 -6.99 11.52
CA ARG A 202 -13.07 -6.14 12.26
C ARG A 202 -12.70 -5.83 13.71
N ASP A 203 -11.76 -6.54 14.32
CA ASP A 203 -11.45 -6.45 15.75
C ASP A 203 -10.34 -5.42 16.01
N ILE A 204 -10.74 -4.15 16.05
CA ILE A 204 -9.84 -3.01 16.30
C ILE A 204 -9.21 -3.10 17.71
N ASP A 205 -10.03 -3.44 18.73
CA ASP A 205 -9.56 -3.50 20.12
C ASP A 205 -8.56 -4.64 20.33
N GLY A 206 -8.81 -5.80 19.71
CA GLY A 206 -7.86 -6.91 19.73
C GLY A 206 -6.53 -6.56 19.05
N ALA A 207 -6.57 -5.89 17.90
CA ALA A 207 -5.36 -5.44 17.21
C ALA A 207 -4.58 -4.44 18.08
N ARG A 208 -5.26 -3.48 18.74
CA ARG A 208 -4.63 -2.53 19.66
C ARG A 208 -3.99 -3.22 20.86
N GLN A 209 -4.68 -4.21 21.43
CA GLN A 209 -4.21 -4.97 22.58
C GLN A 209 -2.99 -5.83 22.28
N LEU A 210 -2.98 -6.53 21.13
CA LEU A 210 -1.89 -7.41 20.71
C LEU A 210 -0.65 -6.64 20.23
N GLY A 211 -0.81 -5.40 19.77
CA GLY A 211 0.30 -4.49 19.47
C GLY A 211 1.04 -4.81 18.17
N ALA A 212 2.35 -4.59 18.18
CA ALA A 212 3.18 -4.62 16.96
C ALA A 212 3.06 -5.94 16.17
N GLY A 213 3.00 -5.82 14.83
CA GLY A 213 2.85 -6.95 13.91
C GLY A 213 1.42 -7.45 13.75
N ILE A 214 0.48 -6.99 14.60
CA ILE A 214 -0.95 -7.28 14.48
C ILE A 214 -1.68 -6.02 14.06
N GLY A 215 -2.32 -6.07 12.91
CA GLY A 215 -3.15 -4.98 12.38
C GLY A 215 -4.63 -5.33 12.39
N VAL A 216 -5.42 -4.49 11.75
CA VAL A 216 -6.86 -4.71 11.57
C VAL A 216 -7.25 -4.56 10.10
N HIS A 217 -8.18 -5.37 9.64
CA HIS A 217 -8.89 -5.15 8.37
C HIS A 217 -10.33 -4.75 8.69
N VAL A 218 -10.66 -3.47 8.45
CA VAL A 218 -11.99 -2.92 8.68
C VAL A 218 -12.91 -3.18 7.50
N THR A 219 -14.18 -3.41 7.77
CA THR A 219 -15.21 -3.59 6.75
C THR A 219 -15.69 -2.25 6.20
N ALA A 220 -16.35 -2.25 5.05
CA ALA A 220 -16.98 -1.06 4.47
C ALA A 220 -17.94 -0.39 5.49
N ALA A 221 -18.75 -1.17 6.22
CA ALA A 221 -19.65 -0.62 7.24
C ALA A 221 -18.91 0.05 8.42
N GLN A 222 -17.74 -0.47 8.82
CA GLN A 222 -16.95 0.18 9.85
C GLN A 222 -16.28 1.47 9.36
N LEU A 223 -15.96 1.56 8.06
CA LEU A 223 -15.42 2.81 7.49
C LEU A 223 -16.37 3.98 7.65
N ASP A 224 -17.68 3.76 7.52
CA ASP A 224 -18.70 4.81 7.64
C ASP A 224 -18.80 5.37 9.06
N ASP A 225 -18.45 4.58 10.08
CA ASP A 225 -18.49 4.95 11.49
C ASP A 225 -17.19 5.58 12.00
N LEU A 226 -16.06 5.34 11.32
CA LEU A 226 -14.75 5.82 11.76
C LEU A 226 -14.54 7.30 11.38
N GLN A 227 -14.21 8.12 12.37
CA GLN A 227 -13.87 9.54 12.18
C GLN A 227 -12.36 9.77 12.07
N GLU A 228 -11.56 8.86 12.61
CA GLU A 228 -10.10 8.91 12.60
C GLU A 228 -9.52 7.50 12.46
N ARG A 229 -8.23 7.44 12.14
CA ARG A 229 -7.50 6.18 12.01
C ARG A 229 -7.57 5.38 13.32
N PRO A 230 -8.02 4.09 13.27
CA PRO A 230 -8.31 3.33 14.48
C PRO A 230 -7.08 2.81 15.23
N LEU A 231 -5.92 2.73 14.56
CA LEU A 231 -4.66 2.22 15.12
C LEU A 231 -3.51 3.21 14.87
N PRO A 232 -2.44 3.19 15.71
CA PRO A 232 -1.23 3.97 15.44
C PRO A 232 -0.57 3.54 14.12
N TRP A 233 0.25 4.43 13.54
CA TRP A 233 0.93 4.19 12.25
C TRP A 233 1.90 3.01 12.25
N SER A 234 2.28 2.50 13.41
CA SER A 234 3.09 1.29 13.58
C SER A 234 2.31 -0.02 13.39
N GLN A 235 0.97 0.05 13.26
CA GLN A 235 0.11 -1.10 13.02
C GLN A 235 -0.68 -0.90 11.74
N LEU A 236 -0.75 -1.93 10.88
CA LEU A 236 -1.45 -1.85 9.60
C LEU A 236 -2.97 -1.80 9.77
N VAL A 237 -3.59 -0.95 8.98
CA VAL A 237 -5.05 -0.89 8.80
C VAL A 237 -5.37 -1.14 7.33
N GLY A 238 -6.00 -2.27 7.04
CA GLY A 238 -6.60 -2.54 5.74
C GLY A 238 -8.08 -2.18 5.72
N ALA A 239 -8.64 -1.85 4.56
CA ALA A 239 -10.05 -1.51 4.39
C ALA A 239 -10.70 -2.29 3.25
N SER A 240 -11.92 -2.79 3.45
CA SER A 240 -12.75 -3.34 2.38
C SER A 240 -13.49 -2.21 1.67
N CYS A 241 -13.32 -2.12 0.34
CA CYS A 241 -13.98 -1.13 -0.50
C CYS A 241 -14.61 -1.80 -1.73
N HIS A 242 -15.71 -1.23 -2.20
CA HIS A 242 -16.46 -1.71 -3.36
C HIS A 242 -16.68 -0.62 -4.42
N ASP A 243 -16.45 0.64 -4.08
CA ASP A 243 -16.66 1.80 -4.94
C ASP A 243 -15.70 2.97 -4.62
N ALA A 244 -15.82 4.03 -5.41
CA ALA A 244 -15.00 5.23 -5.27
C ALA A 244 -15.22 5.98 -3.96
N ALA A 245 -16.45 5.98 -3.41
CA ALA A 245 -16.77 6.70 -2.19
C ALA A 245 -16.05 6.05 -0.98
N GLN A 246 -16.12 4.72 -0.88
CA GLN A 246 -15.41 3.97 0.15
C GLN A 246 -13.89 4.09 0.03
N LEU A 247 -13.33 4.05 -1.19
CA LEU A 247 -11.91 4.32 -1.42
C LEU A 247 -11.52 5.73 -0.95
N SER A 248 -12.33 6.75 -1.24
CA SER A 248 -12.07 8.12 -0.81
C SER A 248 -12.06 8.28 0.73
N VAL A 249 -13.00 7.65 1.42
CA VAL A 249 -13.04 7.66 2.90
C VAL A 249 -11.84 6.94 3.49
N SER A 250 -11.41 5.83 2.89
CA SER A 250 -10.32 5.01 3.41
C SER A 250 -8.94 5.69 3.39
N VAL A 251 -8.74 6.73 2.57
CA VAL A 251 -7.43 7.43 2.40
C VAL A 251 -6.84 7.95 3.71
N HIS A 252 -7.67 8.41 4.64
CA HIS A 252 -7.22 8.96 5.93
C HIS A 252 -7.25 7.94 7.07
N LEU A 253 -7.87 6.78 6.84
CA LEU A 253 -8.16 5.78 7.87
C LEU A 253 -7.29 4.52 7.74
N ALA A 254 -6.83 4.20 6.53
CA ALA A 254 -6.17 2.92 6.21
C ALA A 254 -4.80 3.12 5.56
N ASP A 255 -4.02 2.04 5.49
CA ASP A 255 -2.74 1.95 4.77
C ASP A 255 -2.93 1.38 3.37
N PHE A 256 -3.97 0.60 3.17
CA PHE A 256 -4.34 0.00 1.88
C PHE A 256 -5.82 -0.36 1.85
N ALA A 257 -6.34 -0.56 0.66
CA ALA A 257 -7.70 -1.06 0.46
C ALA A 257 -7.71 -2.40 -0.30
N THR A 258 -8.75 -3.19 -0.11
CA THR A 258 -9.13 -4.25 -1.05
C THR A 258 -10.33 -3.78 -1.84
N LEU A 259 -10.29 -3.90 -3.17
CA LEU A 259 -11.40 -3.55 -4.06
C LEU A 259 -11.98 -4.82 -4.68
N SER A 260 -13.27 -5.05 -4.48
CA SER A 260 -13.93 -6.31 -4.84
C SER A 260 -15.40 -6.16 -5.26
N PRO A 261 -15.93 -7.13 -6.04
CA PRO A 261 -15.21 -8.25 -6.66
C PRO A 261 -14.67 -7.89 -8.05
N VAL A 262 -13.40 -8.23 -8.35
CA VAL A 262 -12.83 -8.03 -9.69
C VAL A 262 -13.37 -9.04 -10.70
N ALA A 263 -13.41 -10.33 -10.31
CA ALA A 263 -14.03 -11.39 -11.08
C ALA A 263 -15.18 -12.05 -10.29
N PRO A 264 -16.11 -12.76 -10.96
CA PRO A 264 -17.17 -13.47 -10.28
C PRO A 264 -16.64 -14.38 -9.17
N THR A 265 -17.27 -14.36 -8.00
CA THR A 265 -16.79 -15.10 -6.82
C THR A 265 -17.94 -15.78 -6.09
N ALA A 266 -17.68 -16.98 -5.58
CA ALA A 266 -18.66 -17.72 -4.78
C ALA A 266 -18.98 -17.05 -3.43
N SER A 267 -18.13 -16.15 -2.95
CA SER A 267 -18.36 -15.42 -1.69
C SER A 267 -19.43 -14.32 -1.81
N HIS A 268 -19.65 -13.80 -3.02
CA HIS A 268 -20.64 -12.77 -3.32
C HIS A 268 -21.23 -13.00 -4.73
N PRO A 269 -22.03 -14.06 -4.91
CA PRO A 269 -22.50 -14.47 -6.24
C PRO A 269 -23.42 -13.43 -6.90
N ASP A 270 -24.09 -12.61 -6.09
CA ASP A 270 -25.08 -11.63 -6.56
C ASP A 270 -24.47 -10.26 -6.89
N LEU A 271 -23.19 -10.03 -6.57
CA LEU A 271 -22.52 -8.78 -6.90
C LEU A 271 -21.91 -8.85 -8.30
N PRO A 272 -22.19 -7.85 -9.18
CA PRO A 272 -21.57 -7.79 -10.49
C PRO A 272 -20.04 -7.59 -10.32
N ALA A 273 -19.27 -8.34 -11.10
CA ALA A 273 -17.84 -8.19 -11.15
C ALA A 273 -17.46 -6.88 -11.83
N LEU A 274 -16.48 -6.18 -11.27
CA LEU A 274 -15.94 -4.93 -11.83
C LEU A 274 -15.24 -5.15 -13.17
N GLY A 275 -14.54 -6.28 -13.31
CA GLY A 275 -13.58 -6.46 -14.39
C GLY A 275 -12.36 -5.54 -14.27
N TRP A 276 -11.32 -5.84 -15.02
CA TRP A 276 -10.07 -5.07 -14.96
C TRP A 276 -10.22 -3.59 -15.36
N PRO A 277 -11.02 -3.21 -16.40
CA PRO A 277 -11.14 -1.80 -16.79
C PRO A 277 -11.73 -0.92 -15.70
N GLN A 278 -12.80 -1.36 -15.02
CA GLN A 278 -13.40 -0.59 -13.93
C GLN A 278 -12.54 -0.63 -12.68
N PHE A 279 -11.91 -1.77 -12.36
CA PHE A 279 -10.94 -1.87 -11.29
C PHE A 279 -9.82 -0.85 -11.46
N GLN A 280 -9.20 -0.80 -12.66
CA GLN A 280 -8.12 0.14 -12.97
C GLN A 280 -8.54 1.60 -12.78
N THR A 281 -9.72 1.96 -13.30
CA THR A 281 -10.26 3.33 -13.14
C THR A 281 -10.38 3.72 -11.66
N LEU A 282 -10.87 2.81 -10.82
CA LEU A 282 -11.05 3.05 -9.39
C LEU A 282 -9.72 3.06 -8.63
N ALA A 283 -8.82 2.14 -8.95
CA ALA A 283 -7.50 2.05 -8.32
C ALA A 283 -6.64 3.26 -8.63
N GLU A 284 -6.62 3.75 -9.88
CA GLU A 284 -5.88 4.96 -10.30
C GLU A 284 -6.47 6.25 -9.70
N ALA A 285 -7.74 6.24 -9.31
CA ALA A 285 -8.38 7.36 -8.61
C ALA A 285 -8.18 7.31 -7.09
N SER A 286 -7.58 6.24 -6.56
CA SER A 286 -7.32 6.07 -5.12
C SER A 286 -5.95 6.63 -4.74
N ALA A 287 -5.88 7.34 -3.62
CA ALA A 287 -4.62 7.75 -3.00
C ALA A 287 -4.02 6.69 -2.06
N LEU A 288 -4.48 5.43 -2.11
CA LEU A 288 -3.96 4.30 -1.35
C LEU A 288 -3.55 3.16 -2.28
N PRO A 289 -2.59 2.30 -1.87
CA PRO A 289 -2.38 1.00 -2.49
C PRO A 289 -3.67 0.16 -2.45
N VAL A 290 -4.08 -0.40 -3.59
CA VAL A 290 -5.33 -1.17 -3.72
C VAL A 290 -5.03 -2.61 -4.16
N TYR A 291 -5.47 -3.59 -3.38
CA TYR A 291 -5.41 -5.00 -3.78
C TYR A 291 -6.66 -5.40 -4.56
N ALA A 292 -6.45 -6.12 -5.66
CA ALA A 292 -7.53 -6.75 -6.41
C ALA A 292 -8.03 -7.99 -5.65
N LEU A 293 -9.33 -8.02 -5.30
CA LEU A 293 -9.96 -9.14 -4.59
C LEU A 293 -11.17 -9.65 -5.37
N GLY A 294 -11.45 -10.94 -5.28
CA GLY A 294 -12.56 -11.64 -5.95
C GLY A 294 -12.09 -12.45 -7.15
N GLY A 295 -12.07 -13.77 -7.00
CA GLY A 295 -11.61 -14.71 -8.00
C GLY A 295 -10.11 -14.70 -8.28
N MET A 296 -9.30 -14.05 -7.42
CA MET A 296 -7.87 -13.86 -7.62
C MET A 296 -7.02 -15.00 -7.05
N ALA A 297 -5.88 -15.24 -7.69
CA ALA A 297 -4.84 -16.18 -7.24
C ALA A 297 -3.45 -15.50 -7.20
N PRO A 298 -2.49 -15.99 -6.41
CA PRO A 298 -1.15 -15.38 -6.29
C PRO A 298 -0.44 -15.17 -7.64
N ALA A 299 -0.61 -16.11 -8.58
CA ALA A 299 0.00 -16.03 -9.92
C ALA A 299 -0.50 -14.84 -10.77
N GLN A 300 -1.61 -14.19 -10.38
CA GLN A 300 -2.17 -13.04 -11.08
C GLN A 300 -1.65 -11.70 -10.54
N ALA A 301 -0.71 -11.70 -9.58
CA ALA A 301 -0.20 -10.46 -8.99
C ALA A 301 0.40 -9.51 -10.02
N ASP A 302 1.17 -10.03 -10.99
CA ASP A 302 1.79 -9.21 -12.03
C ASP A 302 0.76 -8.66 -13.02
N GLU A 303 -0.29 -9.41 -13.31
CA GLU A 303 -1.41 -8.92 -14.13
C GLU A 303 -2.21 -7.83 -13.40
N ALA A 304 -2.49 -8.02 -12.12
CA ALA A 304 -3.15 -7.02 -11.29
C ALA A 304 -2.37 -5.69 -11.25
N ARG A 305 -1.03 -5.77 -11.16
CA ARG A 305 -0.16 -4.59 -11.19
C ARG A 305 -0.25 -3.80 -12.49
N LYS A 306 -0.38 -4.46 -13.64
CA LYS A 306 -0.60 -3.78 -14.93
C LYS A 306 -1.89 -2.94 -14.94
N HIS A 307 -2.84 -3.29 -14.09
CA HIS A 307 -4.09 -2.57 -13.88
C HIS A 307 -4.07 -1.65 -12.64
N GLY A 308 -2.88 -1.23 -12.17
CA GLY A 308 -2.74 -0.28 -11.07
C GLY A 308 -2.95 -0.86 -9.67
N ALA A 309 -3.06 -2.19 -9.53
CA ALA A 309 -3.16 -2.80 -8.20
C ALA A 309 -1.80 -2.88 -7.50
N GLN A 310 -1.79 -2.84 -6.18
CA GLN A 310 -0.66 -3.25 -5.34
C GLN A 310 -0.29 -4.73 -5.57
N GLY A 311 -1.29 -5.54 -5.81
CA GLY A 311 -1.22 -6.97 -6.01
C GLY A 311 -2.59 -7.61 -5.88
N VAL A 312 -2.63 -8.87 -5.48
CA VAL A 312 -3.88 -9.63 -5.32
C VAL A 312 -4.15 -10.03 -3.88
N ALA A 313 -5.42 -9.94 -3.49
CA ALA A 313 -5.94 -10.55 -2.28
C ALA A 313 -6.80 -11.77 -2.65
N GLY A 314 -6.75 -12.81 -1.83
CA GLY A 314 -7.53 -14.01 -2.13
C GLY A 314 -7.71 -14.95 -0.95
N ILE A 315 -8.67 -15.85 -1.09
CA ILE A 315 -9.08 -16.79 -0.07
C ILE A 315 -8.58 -18.20 -0.45
N ARG A 316 -9.33 -18.94 -1.25
CA ARG A 316 -9.11 -20.38 -1.48
C ARG A 316 -7.80 -20.73 -2.19
N SER A 317 -7.36 -19.89 -3.10
CA SER A 317 -6.15 -20.10 -3.91
C SER A 317 -4.83 -19.88 -3.15
N PHE A 318 -4.89 -19.48 -1.89
CA PHE A 318 -3.72 -19.18 -1.06
C PHE A 318 -3.37 -20.30 -0.07
N TRP A 319 -4.30 -21.29 0.15
CA TRP A 319 -4.19 -22.32 1.21
C TRP A 319 -4.00 -23.75 0.70
#